data_709ed82874e13c392e867486c1bd45f2
#
_entry.id   709ed82874e13c392e867486c1bd45f2
#
_cell.length_a   1.000
_cell.length_b   1.000
_cell.length_c   1.000
_cell.angle_alpha   90.00
_cell.angle_beta   90.00
_cell.angle_gamma   90.00
#
_symmetry.space_group_name_H-M   'P 1'
#
loop_
_entity.id
_entity.type
_entity.pdbx_description
1 polymer ?
#
loop_
_entity_poly.entity_id
_entity_poly.type
_entity_poly.pdbx_seq_one_letter_code
_entity_poly.pdbx_strand_id
1 'polypeptide(L)'
;MNIENTQSQMRKGIFEFCILSIIRRGEAYPSDIVEEMKAANLQILEGTLYPLLTRLKNAGMLTYRWVESSSGPPRKYFSLTEKGEAFYKELDQTWQELSNGVNTLTAERASNPNNNS
;
A
#
# COMPACT_ATOMS: atom_id res chain seq x y z
N MET A 1 -0.54 13.35 23.32
CA MET A 1 -0.76 12.76 22.01
C MET A 1 0.14 11.54 21.85
N ASN A 2 -0.40 10.45 21.37
CA ASN A 2 0.36 9.20 21.24
C ASN A 2 0.99 9.10 19.86
N ILE A 3 2.32 9.12 19.80
CA ILE A 3 3.04 9.08 18.52
C ILE A 3 2.75 7.79 17.74
N GLU A 4 2.63 6.67 18.44
CA GLU A 4 2.37 5.38 17.77
C GLU A 4 1.03 5.37 17.06
N ASN A 5 0.01 5.95 17.67
CA ASN A 5 -1.31 6.06 17.03
C ASN A 5 -1.25 6.96 15.80
N THR A 6 -0.55 8.07 15.88
CA THR A 6 -0.41 9.01 14.76
C THR A 6 0.34 8.36 13.60
N GLN A 7 1.42 7.65 13.90
CA GLN A 7 2.19 6.92 12.88
C GLN A 7 1.32 5.84 12.21
N SER A 8 0.55 5.10 13.02
CA SER A 8 -0.35 4.08 12.50
C SER A 8 -1.39 4.68 11.55
N GLN A 9 -1.96 5.82 11.91
CA GLN A 9 -2.93 6.53 11.08
C GLN A 9 -2.31 6.97 9.74
N MET A 10 -1.09 7.48 9.78
CA MET A 10 -0.38 7.88 8.56
C MET A 10 -0.18 6.69 7.61
N ARG A 11 0.24 5.54 8.15
CA ARG A 11 0.49 4.35 7.34
C ARG A 11 -0.78 3.77 6.73
N LYS A 12 -1.86 3.76 7.49
CA LYS A 12 -3.13 3.18 7.03
C LYS A 12 -3.63 3.81 5.75
N GLY A 13 -3.38 5.09 5.55
CA GLY A 13 -3.85 5.79 4.36
C GLY A 13 -3.19 5.32 3.07
N ILE A 14 -2.03 4.67 3.14
CA ILE A 14 -1.30 4.26 1.95
C ILE A 14 -1.25 2.75 1.74
N PHE A 15 -1.74 1.96 2.69
CA PHE A 15 -1.61 0.51 2.62
C PHE A 15 -2.29 -0.09 1.39
N GLU A 16 -3.51 0.34 1.06
CA GLU A 16 -4.20 -0.20 -0.12
C GLU A 16 -3.42 0.10 -1.40
N PHE A 17 -2.88 1.29 -1.52
CA PHE A 17 -2.05 1.65 -2.66
C PHE A 17 -0.81 0.77 -2.75
N CYS A 18 -0.13 0.54 -1.63
CA CYS A 18 1.05 -0.33 -1.58
C CYS A 18 0.72 -1.77 -1.95
N ILE A 19 -0.38 -2.30 -1.43
CA ILE A 19 -0.84 -3.67 -1.74
C ILE A 19 -1.10 -3.80 -3.24
N LEU A 20 -1.82 -2.86 -3.82
CA LEU A 20 -2.11 -2.86 -5.26
C LEU A 20 -0.83 -2.75 -6.08
N SER A 21 0.13 -1.94 -5.64
CA SER A 21 1.43 -1.79 -6.31
C SER A 21 2.18 -3.11 -6.37
N ILE A 22 2.17 -3.86 -5.28
CA ILE A 22 2.84 -5.16 -5.20
C ILE A 22 2.18 -6.15 -6.15
N ILE A 23 0.86 -6.28 -6.08
CA ILE A 23 0.10 -7.24 -6.88
C ILE A 23 0.13 -6.88 -8.35
N ARG A 24 0.21 -5.59 -8.68
CA ARG A 24 0.30 -5.11 -10.05
C ARG A 24 1.54 -5.64 -10.78
N ARG A 25 2.64 -5.80 -10.06
CA ARG A 25 3.88 -6.29 -10.66
C ARG A 25 3.87 -7.80 -10.90
N GLY A 26 2.93 -8.52 -10.31
CA GLY A 26 2.76 -9.95 -10.48
C GLY A 26 1.87 -10.51 -9.39
N GLU A 27 1.26 -11.66 -9.67
CA GLU A 27 0.45 -12.37 -8.68
C GLU A 27 1.23 -12.58 -7.40
N ALA A 28 0.55 -12.51 -6.27
CA ALA A 28 1.21 -12.60 -4.97
C ALA A 28 0.36 -13.34 -3.95
N TYR A 29 1.05 -14.10 -3.11
CA TYR A 29 0.47 -14.65 -1.89
C TYR A 29 0.44 -13.55 -0.82
N PRO A 30 -0.47 -13.64 0.17
CA PRO A 30 -0.43 -12.70 1.30
C PRO A 30 0.93 -12.65 2.00
N SER A 31 1.61 -13.78 2.14
CA SER A 31 2.94 -13.83 2.76
C SER A 31 3.98 -13.03 1.95
N ASP A 32 3.87 -13.03 0.62
CA ASP A 32 4.77 -12.22 -0.23
C ASP A 32 4.55 -10.73 0.02
N ILE A 33 3.28 -10.33 0.17
CA ILE A 33 2.93 -8.94 0.43
C ILE A 33 3.51 -8.49 1.77
N VAL A 34 3.34 -9.30 2.81
CA VAL A 34 3.90 -9.00 4.15
C VAL A 34 5.41 -8.81 4.06
N GLU A 35 6.10 -9.70 3.36
CA GLU A 35 7.56 -9.64 3.24
C GLU A 35 8.03 -8.40 2.48
N GLU A 36 7.37 -8.07 1.36
CA GLU A 36 7.75 -6.89 0.58
C GLU A 36 7.48 -5.59 1.35
N MET A 37 6.36 -5.53 2.05
CA MET A 37 6.06 -4.36 2.89
C MET A 37 7.11 -4.18 3.97
N LYS A 38 7.48 -5.27 4.63
CA LYS A 38 8.51 -5.24 5.66
C LYS A 38 9.85 -4.79 5.10
N ALA A 39 10.24 -5.31 3.94
CA ALA A 39 11.50 -4.93 3.29
C ALA A 39 11.53 -3.44 2.93
N ALA A 40 10.39 -2.84 2.70
CA ALA A 40 10.27 -1.41 2.40
C ALA A 40 10.09 -0.55 3.66
N ASN A 41 10.19 -1.14 4.85
CA ASN A 41 9.97 -0.48 6.14
C ASN A 41 8.55 0.06 6.31
N LEU A 42 7.60 -0.57 5.64
CA LEU A 42 6.17 -0.25 5.74
C LEU A 42 5.42 -1.46 6.30
N GLN A 43 5.94 -2.01 7.39
CA GLN A 43 5.44 -3.24 7.97
C GLN A 43 3.92 -3.23 8.15
N ILE A 44 3.26 -4.28 7.66
CA ILE A 44 1.83 -4.50 7.85
C ILE A 44 1.63 -5.81 8.58
N LEU A 45 0.74 -5.81 9.56
CA LEU A 45 0.38 -7.04 10.27
C LEU A 45 -0.64 -7.81 9.46
N GLU A 46 -0.61 -9.14 9.57
CA GLU A 46 -1.58 -10.00 8.87
C GLU A 46 -3.03 -9.63 9.24
N GLY A 47 -3.27 -9.29 10.50
CA GLY A 47 -4.59 -8.86 10.96
C GLY A 47 -5.09 -7.58 10.30
N THR A 48 -4.21 -6.77 9.73
CA THR A 48 -4.55 -5.59 8.95
C THR A 48 -4.63 -5.91 7.46
N LEU A 49 -3.74 -6.77 6.98
CA LEU A 49 -3.67 -7.11 5.56
C LEU A 49 -4.91 -7.84 5.07
N TYR A 50 -5.32 -8.90 5.77
CA TYR A 50 -6.42 -9.74 5.29
C TYR A 50 -7.74 -8.98 5.11
N PRO A 51 -8.16 -8.12 6.04
CA PRO A 51 -9.36 -7.30 5.80
C PRO A 51 -9.24 -6.38 4.59
N LEU A 52 -8.05 -5.84 4.33
CA LEU A 52 -7.83 -4.98 3.15
C LEU A 52 -7.90 -5.78 1.86
N LEU A 53 -7.33 -6.99 1.82
CA LEU A 53 -7.43 -7.87 0.66
C LEU A 53 -8.89 -8.24 0.39
N THR A 54 -9.65 -8.58 1.43
CA THR A 54 -11.07 -8.90 1.30
C THR A 54 -11.85 -7.71 0.75
N ARG A 55 -11.60 -6.53 1.28
CA ARG A 55 -12.26 -5.31 0.84
C ARG A 55 -11.98 -5.01 -0.63
N LEU A 56 -10.72 -5.10 -1.03
CA LEU A 56 -10.31 -4.86 -2.42
C LEU A 56 -10.90 -5.89 -3.37
N LYS A 57 -10.94 -7.15 -2.96
CA LYS A 57 -11.54 -8.22 -3.74
C LYS A 57 -13.05 -8.00 -3.89
N ASN A 58 -13.74 -7.67 -2.82
CA ASN A 58 -15.18 -7.43 -2.85
C ASN A 58 -15.56 -6.20 -3.67
N ALA A 59 -14.66 -5.22 -3.74
CA ALA A 59 -14.83 -4.03 -4.59
C ALA A 59 -14.50 -4.30 -6.07
N GLY A 60 -14.02 -5.51 -6.39
CA GLY A 60 -13.69 -5.87 -7.77
C GLY A 60 -12.31 -5.44 -8.23
N MET A 61 -11.46 -4.95 -7.32
CA MET A 61 -10.11 -4.51 -7.64
C MET A 61 -9.12 -5.67 -7.75
N LEU A 62 -9.38 -6.73 -6.99
CA LEU A 62 -8.57 -7.95 -6.98
C LEU A 62 -9.42 -9.16 -7.27
N THR A 63 -8.77 -10.18 -7.80
CA THR A 63 -9.30 -11.54 -7.87
C THR A 63 -8.23 -12.47 -7.31
N TYR A 64 -8.59 -13.73 -7.10
CA TYR A 64 -7.62 -14.71 -6.65
C TYR A 64 -7.94 -16.10 -7.22
N ARG A 65 -6.93 -16.93 -7.22
CA ARG A 65 -7.08 -18.35 -7.53
C ARG A 65 -6.45 -19.15 -6.40
N TRP A 66 -6.95 -20.35 -6.20
CA TRP A 66 -6.37 -21.27 -5.25
C TRP A 66 -5.19 -21.99 -5.90
N VAL A 67 -4.11 -22.12 -5.14
CA VAL A 67 -2.93 -22.85 -5.59
C VAL A 67 -2.67 -23.96 -4.59
N GLU A 68 -2.56 -25.19 -5.10
CA GLU A 68 -2.24 -26.36 -4.29
C GLU A 68 -0.84 -26.21 -3.70
N SER A 69 -0.70 -26.68 -2.45
CA SER A 69 0.57 -26.70 -1.77
C SER A 69 0.90 -28.15 -1.41
N SER A 70 2.11 -28.58 -1.68
CA SER A 70 2.54 -29.94 -1.37
C SER A 70 2.71 -30.19 0.12
N SER A 71 2.79 -29.13 0.93
CA SER A 71 3.11 -29.24 2.35
C SER A 71 2.07 -28.57 3.26
N GLY A 72 0.90 -28.23 2.74
CA GLY A 72 -0.10 -27.58 3.55
C GLY A 72 -1.40 -27.33 2.78
N PRO A 73 -2.32 -26.56 3.35
CA PRO A 73 -3.58 -26.26 2.67
C PRO A 73 -3.35 -25.42 1.42
N PRO A 74 -4.31 -25.41 0.49
CA PRO A 74 -4.25 -24.53 -0.68
C PRO A 74 -4.15 -23.06 -0.24
N ARG A 75 -3.49 -22.28 -1.06
CA ARG A 75 -3.25 -20.86 -0.80
C ARG A 75 -3.88 -19.99 -1.86
N LYS A 76 -4.35 -18.82 -1.46
CA LYS A 76 -4.88 -17.82 -2.40
C LYS A 76 -3.74 -17.05 -3.04
N TYR A 77 -3.79 -16.96 -4.36
CA TYR A 77 -2.81 -16.21 -5.15
C TYR A 77 -3.56 -15.05 -5.82
N PHE A 78 -3.30 -13.84 -5.35
CA PHE A 78 -4.05 -12.66 -5.76
C PHE A 78 -3.48 -12.03 -7.03
N SER A 79 -4.38 -11.54 -7.86
CA SER A 79 -4.01 -10.76 -9.05
C SER A 79 -4.91 -9.54 -9.20
N LEU A 80 -4.41 -8.56 -9.95
CA LEU A 80 -5.11 -7.31 -10.19
C LEU A 80 -6.09 -7.49 -11.34
N THR A 81 -7.31 -6.95 -11.19
CA THR A 81 -8.30 -6.91 -12.28
C THR A 81 -8.06 -5.67 -13.14
N GLU A 82 -8.76 -5.59 -14.28
CA GLU A 82 -8.74 -4.37 -15.10
C GLU A 82 -9.24 -3.16 -14.30
N LYS A 83 -10.28 -3.36 -13.52
CA LYS A 83 -10.82 -2.31 -12.63
C LYS A 83 -9.78 -1.91 -11.60
N GLY A 84 -9.06 -2.89 -11.05
CA GLY A 84 -7.98 -2.64 -10.10
C GLY A 84 -6.82 -1.86 -10.72
N GLU A 85 -6.48 -2.17 -11.97
CA GLU A 85 -5.43 -1.43 -12.69
C GLU A 85 -5.81 0.04 -12.87
N ALA A 86 -7.06 0.31 -13.26
CA ALA A 86 -7.55 1.68 -13.42
C ALA A 86 -7.56 2.41 -12.08
N PHE A 87 -8.01 1.74 -11.04
CA PHE A 87 -8.03 2.28 -9.68
C PHE A 87 -6.61 2.59 -9.18
N TYR A 88 -5.69 1.67 -9.43
CA TYR A 88 -4.28 1.86 -9.07
C TYR A 88 -3.70 3.13 -9.72
N LYS A 89 -3.98 3.35 -11.00
CA LYS A 89 -3.47 4.52 -11.72
C LYS A 89 -3.97 5.82 -11.11
N GLU A 90 -5.23 5.86 -10.69
CA GLU A 90 -5.77 7.03 -10.01
C GLU A 90 -5.11 7.25 -8.66
N LEU A 91 -4.89 6.17 -7.90
CA LEU A 91 -4.19 6.28 -6.61
C LEU A 91 -2.74 6.70 -6.79
N ASP A 92 -2.07 6.23 -7.84
CA ASP A 92 -0.71 6.62 -8.13
C ASP A 92 -0.62 8.13 -8.38
N GLN A 93 -1.55 8.67 -9.15
CA GLN A 93 -1.61 10.12 -9.36
C GLN A 93 -1.84 10.86 -8.05
N THR A 94 -2.78 10.38 -7.25
CA THR A 94 -3.06 10.96 -5.94
C THR A 94 -1.80 10.93 -5.06
N TRP A 95 -1.09 9.81 -5.05
CA TRP A 95 0.14 9.69 -4.29
C TRP A 95 1.20 10.70 -4.74
N GLN A 96 1.37 10.89 -6.06
CA GLN A 96 2.31 11.88 -6.58
C GLN A 96 1.94 13.29 -6.10
N GLU A 97 0.67 13.63 -6.14
CA GLU A 97 0.18 14.93 -5.68
C GLU A 97 0.39 15.12 -4.18
N LEU A 98 0.04 14.10 -3.39
CA LEU A 98 0.18 14.16 -1.94
C LEU A 98 1.65 14.23 -1.52
N SER A 99 2.50 13.40 -2.09
CA SER A 99 3.91 13.39 -1.73
C SER A 99 4.60 14.70 -2.13
N ASN A 100 4.26 15.24 -3.28
CA ASN A 100 4.79 16.55 -3.71
C ASN A 100 4.33 17.65 -2.75
N GLY A 101 3.04 17.65 -2.41
CA GLY A 101 2.48 18.65 -1.48
C GLY A 101 3.12 18.57 -0.10
N VAL A 102 3.22 17.35 0.43
CA VAL A 102 3.84 17.14 1.74
C VAL A 102 5.30 17.56 1.72
N ASN A 103 6.04 17.18 0.68
CA ASN A 103 7.44 17.56 0.55
C ASN A 103 7.62 19.07 0.49
N THR A 104 6.73 19.76 -0.20
CA THR A 104 6.75 21.23 -0.27
C THR A 104 6.54 21.84 1.12
N LEU A 105 5.56 21.30 1.87
CA LEU A 105 5.21 21.86 3.18
C LEU A 105 6.25 21.53 4.26
N THR A 106 6.92 20.39 4.15
CA THR A 106 7.89 19.95 5.15
C THR A 106 9.32 20.36 4.82
N ALA A 107 9.57 20.88 3.63
CA ALA A 107 10.90 21.33 3.24
C ALA A 107 11.34 22.47 4.15
N GLU A 108 12.61 22.43 4.55
CA GLU A 108 13.17 23.53 5.32
C GLU A 108 13.23 24.78 4.46
N ARG A 109 12.95 25.92 5.09
CA ARG A 109 13.09 27.20 4.40
C ARG A 109 14.54 27.42 4.10
N ALA A 110 14.82 27.90 2.90
CA ALA A 110 16.18 28.24 2.52
C ALA A 110 16.74 29.29 3.49
N SER A 111 18.02 29.12 3.83
CA SER A 111 18.75 30.06 4.70
C SER A 111 19.11 31.33 3.94
N ASN A 112 18.21 31.86 3.20
CA ASN A 112 18.41 33.07 2.42
C ASN A 112 17.85 34.24 3.22
N PRO A 113 18.62 35.31 3.44
CA PRO A 113 18.13 36.47 4.18
C PRO A 113 16.83 37.01 3.65
N ASN A 114 16.56 36.88 2.35
CA ASN A 114 15.32 37.34 1.74
C ASN A 114 14.14 36.41 2.02
N ASN A 115 14.41 35.20 2.47
CA ASN A 115 13.38 34.21 2.77
C ASN A 115 13.12 34.06 4.25
N ASN A 116 13.85 34.76 5.09
CA ASN A 116 13.74 34.67 6.54
C ASN A 116 12.67 35.57 7.12
N SER A 117 11.88 36.12 6.31
CA SER A 117 10.78 36.96 6.76
C SER A 117 9.56 36.15 7.15
#